data_592c1efdafe3f02abb6ff64c6f803edb
#
_entry.id   592c1efdafe3f02abb6ff64c6f803edb
#
_cell.length_a   1.000
_cell.length_b   1.000
_cell.length_c   1.000
_cell.angle_alpha   90.00
_cell.angle_beta   90.00
_cell.angle_gamma   90.00
#
_symmetry.space_group_name_H-M   'P 1'
#
loop_
_entity.id
_entity.type
_entity.pdbx_description
1 polymer ?
#
loop_
_entity_poly.entity_id
_entity_poly.type
_entity_poly.pdbx_seq_one_letter_code
_entity_poly.pdbx_strand_id
1 'polypeptide(L)'
;WAKSKNISMAVCTNKQERLAIDLLKKLNLFNYFEYVAGSDTFNYNKPDPRHLTDVVEIIGGDLKKTIMVGDSEVDEMAATNAKLPFILVADGYTEKTVEQIKHDALIKDYVGFDKIISKYL
;
A
#
# COMPACT_ATOMS: atom_id res chain seq x y z
N TRP A 1 -6.04 -14.06 3.97
CA TRP A 1 -7.08 -13.47 4.80
C TRP A 1 -7.86 -12.39 4.05
N ALA A 2 -7.22 -11.35 3.52
CA ALA A 2 -7.90 -10.26 2.82
C ALA A 2 -8.81 -10.77 1.69
N LYS A 3 -8.30 -11.68 0.86
CA LYS A 3 -9.08 -12.29 -0.22
C LYS A 3 -10.31 -13.04 0.32
N SER A 4 -10.17 -13.75 1.45
CA SER A 4 -11.29 -14.48 2.07
C SER A 4 -12.38 -13.54 2.63
N LYS A 5 -12.05 -12.25 2.84
CA LYS A 5 -12.96 -11.21 3.31
C LYS A 5 -13.47 -10.31 2.19
N ASN A 6 -13.20 -10.65 0.93
CA ASN A 6 -13.56 -9.85 -0.24
C ASN A 6 -12.95 -8.43 -0.18
N ILE A 7 -11.76 -8.29 0.38
CA ILE A 7 -11.00 -7.04 0.39
C ILE A 7 -10.14 -7.02 -0.86
N SER A 8 -10.35 -6.03 -1.71
CA SER A 8 -9.53 -5.82 -2.89
C SER A 8 -8.14 -5.34 -2.50
N MET A 9 -7.12 -5.89 -3.14
CA MET A 9 -5.74 -5.51 -2.89
C MET A 9 -5.07 -5.05 -4.17
N ALA A 10 -4.24 -4.02 -4.07
CA ALA A 10 -3.41 -3.54 -5.17
C ALA A 10 -2.02 -3.18 -4.65
N VAL A 11 -1.05 -3.15 -5.56
CA VAL A 11 0.32 -2.73 -5.26
C VAL A 11 0.58 -1.37 -5.89
N CYS A 12 1.11 -0.45 -5.10
CA CYS A 12 1.60 0.86 -5.54
C CYS A 12 3.07 0.97 -5.12
N THR A 13 3.98 0.87 -6.07
CA THR A 13 5.42 0.87 -5.82
C THR A 13 6.13 1.87 -6.73
N ASN A 14 7.25 2.43 -6.27
CA ASN A 14 8.14 3.22 -7.12
C ASN A 14 9.15 2.34 -7.89
N LYS A 15 9.07 1.03 -7.74
CA LYS A 15 9.76 0.07 -8.63
C LYS A 15 9.06 0.04 -9.98
N GLN A 16 9.80 -0.23 -11.06
CA GLN A 16 9.20 -0.40 -12.39
C GLN A 16 8.13 -1.50 -12.36
N GLU A 17 7.03 -1.27 -13.07
CA GLU A 17 5.88 -2.17 -13.10
C GLU A 17 6.27 -3.61 -13.44
N ARG A 18 7.05 -3.80 -14.52
CA ARG A 18 7.48 -5.14 -14.95
C ARG A 18 8.25 -5.87 -13.87
N LEU A 19 9.18 -5.18 -13.19
CA LEU A 19 9.98 -5.79 -12.12
C LEU A 19 9.13 -6.15 -10.90
N ALA A 20 8.16 -5.30 -10.58
CA ALA A 20 7.23 -5.58 -9.48
C ALA A 20 6.36 -6.81 -9.79
N ILE A 21 5.80 -6.88 -11.00
CA ILE A 21 5.00 -8.03 -11.45
C ILE A 21 5.83 -9.31 -11.43
N ASP A 22 7.05 -9.29 -11.97
CA ASP A 22 7.94 -10.45 -11.99
C ASP A 22 8.24 -10.95 -10.57
N LEU A 23 8.51 -10.04 -9.64
CA LEU A 23 8.75 -10.39 -8.23
C LEU A 23 7.52 -11.03 -7.60
N LEU A 24 6.33 -10.45 -7.81
CA LEU A 24 5.08 -10.99 -7.28
C LEU A 24 4.79 -12.39 -7.83
N LYS A 25 5.06 -12.62 -9.11
CA LYS A 25 4.89 -13.95 -9.72
C LYS A 25 5.87 -14.96 -9.13
N LYS A 26 7.13 -14.58 -8.92
CA LYS A 26 8.13 -15.46 -8.29
C LYS A 26 7.76 -15.85 -6.86
N LEU A 27 7.07 -14.95 -6.15
CA LEU A 27 6.62 -15.17 -4.78
C LEU A 27 5.24 -15.85 -4.72
N ASN A 28 4.62 -16.15 -5.85
CA ASN A 28 3.25 -16.68 -5.95
C ASN A 28 2.20 -15.76 -5.31
N LEU A 29 2.41 -14.44 -5.37
CA LEU A 29 1.52 -13.44 -4.77
C LEU A 29 0.72 -12.66 -5.82
N PHE A 30 1.12 -12.71 -7.09
CA PHE A 30 0.54 -11.89 -8.16
C PHE A 30 -0.99 -12.00 -8.24
N ASN A 31 -1.53 -13.21 -8.11
CA ASN A 31 -2.96 -13.45 -8.25
C ASN A 31 -3.82 -12.92 -7.10
N TYR A 32 -3.20 -12.45 -6.01
CA TYR A 32 -3.92 -11.83 -4.91
C TYR A 32 -4.21 -10.35 -5.15
N PHE A 33 -3.57 -9.72 -6.13
CA PHE A 33 -3.68 -8.29 -6.40
C PHE A 33 -4.47 -8.05 -7.67
N GLU A 34 -5.39 -7.10 -7.61
CA GLU A 34 -6.23 -6.73 -8.76
C GLU A 34 -5.51 -5.77 -9.70
N TYR A 35 -4.50 -5.05 -9.20
CA TYR A 35 -3.71 -4.11 -10.00
C TYR A 35 -2.30 -3.94 -9.41
N VAL A 36 -1.34 -3.70 -10.29
CA VAL A 36 0.05 -3.39 -9.90
C VAL A 36 0.46 -2.11 -10.61
N ALA A 37 0.66 -1.04 -9.86
CA ALA A 37 1.18 0.22 -10.35
C ALA A 37 2.63 0.39 -9.94
N GLY A 38 3.52 0.49 -10.92
CA GLY A 38 4.92 0.80 -10.73
C GLY A 38 5.24 2.26 -11.01
N SER A 39 6.53 2.59 -11.01
CA SER A 39 7.01 3.95 -11.26
C SER A 39 6.68 4.47 -12.65
N ASP A 40 6.51 3.58 -13.62
CA ASP A 40 6.28 3.87 -15.03
C ASP A 40 4.84 3.56 -15.50
N THR A 41 3.95 3.17 -14.59
CA THR A 41 2.54 2.90 -14.91
C THR A 41 1.80 4.19 -15.24
N PHE A 42 2.05 5.24 -14.48
CA PHE A 42 1.50 6.59 -14.69
C PHE A 42 2.63 7.58 -14.93
N ASN A 43 2.28 8.84 -15.26
CA ASN A 43 3.26 9.93 -15.39
C ASN A 43 3.67 10.52 -14.03
N TYR A 44 3.27 9.90 -12.93
CA TYR A 44 3.55 10.30 -11.56
C TYR A 44 3.67 9.05 -10.69
N ASN A 45 4.36 9.17 -9.58
CA ASN A 45 4.51 8.11 -8.59
C ASN A 45 4.57 8.69 -7.18
N LYS A 46 4.59 7.83 -6.16
CA LYS A 46 4.65 8.27 -4.77
C LYS A 46 5.85 9.20 -4.55
N PRO A 47 5.71 10.30 -3.82
CA PRO A 47 4.60 10.62 -2.89
C PRO A 47 3.40 11.34 -3.51
N ASP A 48 3.29 11.43 -4.83
CA ASP A 48 2.10 11.99 -5.46
C ASP A 48 0.87 11.13 -5.10
N PRO A 49 -0.18 11.73 -4.52
CA PRO A 49 -1.35 10.97 -4.07
C PRO A 49 -2.11 10.28 -5.19
N ARG A 50 -1.98 10.77 -6.43
CA ARG A 50 -2.65 10.19 -7.59
C ARG A 50 -2.19 8.77 -7.87
N HIS A 51 -0.96 8.41 -7.50
CA HIS A 51 -0.48 7.04 -7.62
C HIS A 51 -1.34 6.05 -6.82
N LEU A 52 -1.92 6.50 -5.70
CA LEU A 52 -2.84 5.71 -4.89
C LEU A 52 -4.28 5.86 -5.34
N THR A 53 -4.75 7.11 -5.51
CA THR A 53 -6.17 7.38 -5.80
C THR A 53 -6.59 6.84 -7.16
N ASP A 54 -5.71 6.92 -8.17
CA ASP A 54 -6.02 6.39 -9.50
C ASP A 54 -6.09 4.86 -9.51
N VAL A 55 -5.25 4.19 -8.72
CA VAL A 55 -5.32 2.74 -8.56
C VAL A 55 -6.63 2.33 -7.89
N VAL A 56 -7.06 3.03 -6.85
CA VAL A 56 -8.34 2.77 -6.19
C VAL A 56 -9.50 2.90 -7.19
N GLU A 57 -9.48 3.94 -8.01
CA GLU A 57 -10.49 4.14 -9.05
C GLU A 57 -10.47 3.00 -10.10
N ILE A 58 -9.29 2.61 -10.57
CA ILE A 58 -9.13 1.55 -11.56
C ILE A 58 -9.73 0.22 -11.08
N ILE A 59 -9.52 -0.13 -9.80
CA ILE A 59 -10.05 -1.38 -9.24
C ILE A 59 -11.49 -1.26 -8.74
N GLY A 60 -12.12 -0.09 -8.91
CA GLY A 60 -13.50 0.14 -8.49
C GLY A 60 -13.67 0.25 -6.97
N GLY A 61 -12.61 0.67 -6.26
CA GLY A 61 -12.63 0.84 -4.81
C GLY A 61 -13.29 2.13 -4.35
N ASP A 62 -13.49 2.23 -3.05
CA ASP A 62 -14.00 3.42 -2.37
C ASP A 62 -12.88 4.02 -1.52
N LEU A 63 -12.49 5.26 -1.80
CA LEU A 63 -11.44 5.95 -1.04
C LEU A 63 -11.75 6.05 0.45
N LYS A 64 -13.02 6.11 0.82
CA LYS A 64 -13.46 6.15 2.23
C LYS A 64 -13.27 4.82 2.95
N LYS A 65 -13.06 3.75 2.19
CA LYS A 65 -12.86 2.39 2.70
C LYS A 65 -11.52 1.82 2.25
N THR A 66 -10.56 2.69 2.04
CA THR A 66 -9.23 2.32 1.56
C THR A 66 -8.19 2.69 2.60
N ILE A 67 -7.21 1.83 2.77
CA ILE A 67 -6.04 2.08 3.62
C ILE A 67 -4.78 1.88 2.80
N MET A 68 -3.73 2.60 3.17
CA MET A 68 -2.38 2.36 2.64
C MET A 68 -1.56 1.62 3.69
N VAL A 69 -0.87 0.58 3.25
CA VAL A 69 0.11 -0.15 4.06
C VAL A 69 1.47 0.05 3.41
N GLY A 70 2.44 0.49 4.17
CA GLY A 70 3.76 0.76 3.63
C GLY A 70 4.83 0.78 4.70
N ASP A 71 6.08 0.95 4.29
CA ASP A 71 7.24 0.82 5.16
C ASP A 71 8.13 2.07 5.18
N SER A 72 7.78 3.11 4.44
CA SER A 72 8.63 4.29 4.26
C SER A 72 7.86 5.59 4.41
N GLU A 73 8.63 6.69 4.57
CA GLU A 73 8.07 8.04 4.59
C GLU A 73 7.42 8.44 3.26
N VAL A 74 7.88 7.89 2.14
CA VAL A 74 7.29 8.13 0.82
C VAL A 74 5.88 7.58 0.76
N ASP A 75 5.66 6.40 1.33
CA ASP A 75 4.33 5.79 1.45
C ASP A 75 3.42 6.62 2.35
N GLU A 76 3.95 7.09 3.48
CA GLU A 76 3.22 7.94 4.42
C GLU A 76 2.78 9.25 3.75
N MET A 77 3.70 9.91 3.05
CA MET A 77 3.40 11.17 2.37
C MET A 77 2.31 10.99 1.30
N ALA A 78 2.40 9.92 0.52
CA ALA A 78 1.37 9.61 -0.49
C ALA A 78 0.00 9.38 0.17
N ALA A 79 -0.04 8.60 1.23
CA ALA A 79 -1.28 8.31 1.96
C ALA A 79 -1.88 9.58 2.60
N THR A 80 -1.06 10.39 3.28
CA THR A 80 -1.50 11.65 3.87
C THR A 80 -2.06 12.59 2.82
N ASN A 81 -1.36 12.74 1.68
CA ASN A 81 -1.80 13.61 0.59
C ASN A 81 -3.08 13.08 -0.08
N ALA A 82 -3.30 11.78 -0.07
CA ALA A 82 -4.52 11.14 -0.56
C ALA A 82 -5.64 11.09 0.49
N LYS A 83 -5.37 11.52 1.72
CA LYS A 83 -6.29 11.45 2.88
C LYS A 83 -6.72 10.03 3.21
N LEU A 84 -5.79 9.08 3.07
CA LEU A 84 -5.99 7.68 3.42
C LEU A 84 -5.34 7.38 4.77
N PRO A 85 -5.95 6.52 5.61
CA PRO A 85 -5.26 5.98 6.77
C PRO A 85 -3.99 5.25 6.35
N PHE A 86 -2.92 5.41 7.13
CA PHE A 86 -1.64 4.80 6.86
C PHE A 86 -1.24 3.84 7.97
N ILE A 87 -0.92 2.61 7.58
CA ILE A 87 -0.41 1.58 8.48
C ILE A 87 1.06 1.36 8.15
N LEU A 88 1.93 1.65 9.11
CA LEU A 88 3.37 1.53 8.95
C LEU A 88 3.84 0.13 9.33
N VAL A 89 4.60 -0.50 8.42
CA VAL A 89 5.31 -1.76 8.68
C VAL A 89 6.73 -1.43 9.14
N ALA A 90 7.13 -1.92 10.31
CA ALA A 90 8.35 -1.49 10.98
C ALA A 90 9.66 -1.94 10.33
N ASP A 91 9.65 -2.99 9.52
CA ASP A 91 10.87 -3.60 8.95
C ASP A 91 11.25 -3.03 7.58
N GLY A 92 10.67 -1.89 7.18
CA GLY A 92 10.97 -1.27 5.90
C GLY A 92 12.27 -0.47 5.88
N TYR A 93 12.70 -0.11 4.67
CA TYR A 93 13.83 0.76 4.43
C TYR A 93 13.37 2.22 4.44
N THR A 94 13.88 3.00 5.41
CA THR A 94 13.59 4.42 5.51
C THR A 94 14.75 5.17 6.16
N GLU A 95 14.92 6.45 5.82
CA GLU A 95 15.90 7.33 6.45
C GLU A 95 15.44 7.81 7.83
N LYS A 96 14.14 7.73 8.12
CA LYS A 96 13.55 8.09 9.41
C LYS A 96 13.34 6.85 10.26
N THR A 97 13.42 7.02 11.58
CA THR A 97 12.99 5.96 12.50
C THR A 97 11.47 5.82 12.43
N VAL A 98 10.94 4.65 12.82
CA VAL A 98 9.48 4.39 12.79
C VAL A 98 8.70 5.41 13.63
N GLU A 99 9.29 5.94 14.70
CA GLU A 99 8.68 6.95 15.55
C GLU A 99 8.59 8.33 14.86
N GLN A 100 9.46 8.60 13.89
CA GLN A 100 9.51 9.86 13.15
C GLN A 100 8.53 9.86 11.96
N ILE A 101 8.01 8.71 11.54
CA ILE A 101 7.07 8.59 10.45
C ILE A 101 5.65 8.62 11.02
N LYS A 102 4.84 9.58 10.56
CA LYS A 102 3.44 9.66 10.94
C LYS A 102 2.70 8.42 10.46
N HIS A 103 1.88 7.83 11.32
CA HIS A 103 1.07 6.66 10.98
C HIS A 103 -0.18 6.59 11.86
N ASP A 104 -1.20 5.92 11.35
CA ASP A 104 -2.43 5.65 12.11
C ASP A 104 -2.28 4.39 12.96
N ALA A 105 -1.52 3.41 12.46
CA ALA A 105 -1.16 2.21 13.21
C ALA A 105 0.23 1.73 12.81
N LEU A 106 0.91 1.03 13.73
CA LEU A 106 2.24 0.45 13.53
C LEU A 106 2.14 -1.06 13.63
N ILE A 107 2.72 -1.76 12.64
CA ILE A 107 2.84 -3.21 12.64
C ILE A 107 4.31 -3.56 12.77
N LYS A 108 4.70 -4.22 13.87
CA LYS A 108 6.06 -4.71 14.10
C LYS A 108 6.24 -6.14 13.57
N ASP A 109 5.16 -6.90 13.53
CA ASP A 109 5.07 -8.22 12.92
C ASP A 109 3.65 -8.40 12.38
N TYR A 110 3.41 -9.51 11.68
CA TYR A 110 2.10 -9.75 11.06
C TYR A 110 1.10 -10.46 11.97
N VAL A 111 1.47 -10.73 13.23
CA VAL A 111 0.53 -11.29 14.21
C VAL A 111 -0.51 -10.23 14.58
N GLY A 112 -1.79 -10.55 14.37
CA GLY A 112 -2.88 -9.61 14.63
C GLY A 112 -3.06 -8.53 13.55
N PHE A 113 -2.39 -8.65 12.42
CA PHE A 113 -2.53 -7.74 11.28
C PHE A 113 -3.99 -7.58 10.87
N ASP A 114 -4.73 -8.68 10.79
CA ASP A 114 -6.15 -8.71 10.44
C ASP A 114 -7.00 -7.86 11.38
N LYS A 115 -6.71 -7.87 12.67
CA LYS A 115 -7.44 -7.06 13.67
C LYS A 115 -7.16 -5.58 13.50
N ILE A 116 -5.92 -5.22 13.16
CA ILE A 116 -5.54 -3.83 12.93
C ILE A 116 -6.24 -3.30 11.68
N ILE A 117 -6.16 -4.05 10.57
CA ILE A 117 -6.78 -3.66 9.30
C ILE A 117 -8.30 -3.50 9.45
N SER A 118 -8.95 -4.41 10.15
CA SER A 118 -10.41 -4.38 10.32
C SER A 118 -10.93 -3.12 11.00
N LYS A 119 -10.11 -2.41 11.77
CA LYS A 119 -10.49 -1.14 12.41
C LYS A 119 -10.65 0.01 11.41
N TYR A 120 -10.02 -0.08 10.23
CA TYR A 120 -9.97 0.99 9.24
C TYR A 120 -10.79 0.73 7.99
N LEU A 121 -11.40 -0.44 7.89
CA LEU A 121 -12.21 -0.84 6.72
C LEU A 121 -13.74 -0.96 7.06
#